data_bc47009b32eca268bceeb78a6c9c81f6
#
_entry.id   bc47009b32eca268bceeb78a6c9c81f6
#
_cell.length_a   1.000
_cell.length_b   1.000
_cell.length_c   1.000
_cell.angle_alpha   90.00
_cell.angle_beta   90.00
_cell.angle_gamma   90.00
#
_symmetry.space_group_name_H-M   'P 1'
#
loop_
_entity.id
_entity.type
_entity.pdbx_description
1 polymer ?
#
loop_
_entity_poly.entity_id
_entity_poly.type
_entity_poly.pdbx_seq_one_letter_code
_entity_poly.pdbx_strand_id
1 'polypeptide(L)'
;MEKRQIIQNSIISDMSEGVMAIRFDGRIELVNDAALSILERTREELEGRPFASCFFINENNDPFTECVLDVIYMKGRRQDRYVPYYTDRGRKELRIVSSYLKEEREKVGVILVISDITELTRMRDAVIAMEKIRRLNESLSLRNRVLQETFGRYLSDDIVREILESPDGWKLGGQKRTLTIMMSDIRGFTMLCERMEPQDLVTMVNHYFSEMYEEISRYNGTLIEFLGDGMFVIFGAPVTTQAHASDAVAAAIGMQKRMKAVNEWNAERGFEPLSMGIAINSDEVILGNIGSERRTKYGVLGAPVNLTGRLESYAAGGQILISSSTRDLIREEVTVDFTRNVSPKGVHGDITICGVSGIGAPYNLYLDEKTDRPVLLPAPAEVKYYLLDGKHVIGRSRKAAILSVSEGQAVMETEEEIFTCDNLKLDVGDGLYALVTNTENDLTTIRFTARPAGFGQWLEQIGFREPTDNGDYAGLETGGKNHTDEQ
;
A
#
# COMPACT_ATOMS: atom_id res chain seq x y z
N MET A 1 46.14 70.79 -22.06
CA MET A 1 46.53 69.69 -21.16
C MET A 1 45.55 69.47 -20.01
N GLU A 2 45.10 70.51 -19.35
CA GLU A 2 44.21 70.46 -18.17
C GLU A 2 42.90 69.69 -18.39
N LYS A 3 42.18 69.89 -19.50
CA LYS A 3 40.88 69.19 -19.75
C LYS A 3 41.00 67.66 -19.84
N ARG A 4 42.13 67.19 -20.40
CA ARG A 4 42.37 65.73 -20.57
C ARG A 4 42.74 65.09 -19.23
N GLN A 5 43.42 65.80 -18.37
CA GLN A 5 43.78 65.35 -17.03
C GLN A 5 42.59 65.31 -16.08
N ILE A 6 41.66 66.29 -16.21
CA ILE A 6 40.40 66.28 -15.45
C ILE A 6 39.53 65.10 -15.81
N ILE A 7 39.43 64.84 -17.12
CA ILE A 7 38.63 63.67 -17.59
C ILE A 7 39.24 62.34 -17.12
N GLN A 8 40.56 62.16 -17.17
CA GLN A 8 41.28 60.99 -16.69
C GLN A 8 41.08 60.78 -15.19
N ASN A 9 41.19 61.83 -14.41
CA ASN A 9 40.97 61.72 -12.96
C ASN A 9 39.54 61.42 -12.62
N SER A 10 38.54 62.00 -13.31
CA SER A 10 37.13 61.67 -13.10
C SER A 10 36.85 60.22 -13.44
N ILE A 11 37.37 59.68 -14.55
CA ILE A 11 37.20 58.30 -14.94
C ILE A 11 37.71 57.35 -13.84
N ILE A 12 38.92 57.58 -13.34
CA ILE A 12 39.51 56.72 -12.30
C ILE A 12 38.75 56.83 -10.98
N SER A 13 38.29 58.01 -10.60
CA SER A 13 37.55 58.26 -9.37
C SER A 13 36.15 57.58 -9.41
N ASP A 14 35.49 57.64 -10.58
CA ASP A 14 34.12 57.09 -10.74
C ASP A 14 34.10 55.58 -11.05
N MET A 15 35.28 54.95 -11.19
CA MET A 15 35.34 53.46 -11.37
C MET A 15 34.87 52.73 -10.12
N SER A 16 34.05 51.72 -10.30
CA SER A 16 33.64 50.79 -9.23
C SER A 16 34.75 49.80 -8.84
N GLU A 17 35.72 49.59 -9.69
CA GLU A 17 36.90 48.78 -9.43
C GLU A 17 37.99 49.62 -8.75
N GLY A 18 38.68 49.06 -7.77
CA GLY A 18 39.83 49.69 -7.11
C GLY A 18 41.00 49.74 -8.07
N VAL A 19 41.64 50.93 -8.17
CA VAL A 19 42.85 51.14 -8.93
C VAL A 19 43.97 51.64 -7.99
N MET A 20 45.11 50.96 -8.06
CA MET A 20 46.33 51.37 -7.32
C MET A 20 47.50 51.34 -8.27
N ALA A 21 48.27 52.42 -8.29
CA ALA A 21 49.52 52.51 -9.02
C ALA A 21 50.72 52.61 -8.04
N ILE A 22 51.74 51.78 -8.28
CA ILE A 22 52.92 51.64 -7.43
C ILE A 22 54.19 51.87 -8.32
N ARG A 23 55.04 52.81 -7.99
CA ARG A 23 56.29 52.98 -8.71
C ARG A 23 57.34 51.93 -8.36
N PHE A 24 58.37 51.79 -9.17
CA PHE A 24 59.42 50.80 -8.89
C PHE A 24 60.32 51.20 -7.68
N ASP A 25 60.23 52.41 -7.18
CA ASP A 25 60.79 52.76 -5.88
C ASP A 25 59.99 52.23 -4.69
N GLY A 26 58.85 51.54 -5.00
CA GLY A 26 57.95 50.91 -4.04
C GLY A 26 56.91 51.87 -3.47
N ARG A 27 56.80 53.10 -3.88
CA ARG A 27 55.78 54.03 -3.37
C ARG A 27 54.50 53.94 -4.12
N ILE A 28 53.38 53.98 -3.37
CA ILE A 28 52.03 54.04 -3.91
C ILE A 28 51.82 55.52 -4.41
N GLU A 29 51.70 55.70 -5.71
CA GLU A 29 51.52 56.96 -6.35
C GLU A 29 50.07 57.40 -6.47
N LEU A 30 49.20 56.48 -6.70
CA LEU A 30 47.77 56.73 -6.90
C LEU A 30 46.92 55.60 -6.30
N VAL A 31 45.81 55.96 -5.64
CA VAL A 31 44.79 55.07 -5.20
C VAL A 31 43.47 55.79 -5.37
N ASN A 32 42.49 55.10 -6.02
CA ASN A 32 41.12 55.63 -6.18
C ASN A 32 40.22 55.27 -4.97
N ASP A 33 39.09 55.93 -4.87
CA ASP A 33 38.16 55.76 -3.74
C ASP A 33 37.59 54.35 -3.65
N ALA A 34 37.41 53.67 -4.78
CA ALA A 34 37.00 52.27 -4.80
C ALA A 34 38.05 51.36 -4.17
N ALA A 35 39.35 51.56 -4.46
CA ALA A 35 40.41 50.77 -3.83
C ALA A 35 40.46 51.00 -2.32
N LEU A 36 40.30 52.26 -1.87
CA LEU A 36 40.25 52.60 -0.44
C LEU A 36 39.08 51.86 0.26
N SER A 37 37.93 51.90 -0.36
CA SER A 37 36.75 51.23 0.17
C SER A 37 36.88 49.69 0.18
N ILE A 38 37.42 49.09 -0.88
CA ILE A 38 37.64 47.63 -0.98
C ILE A 38 38.65 47.16 0.05
N LEU A 39 39.78 47.89 0.18
CA LEU A 39 40.87 47.54 1.09
C LEU A 39 40.62 48.01 2.53
N GLU A 40 39.58 48.78 2.76
CA GLU A 40 39.24 49.40 4.07
C GLU A 40 40.41 50.19 4.66
N ARG A 41 40.98 51.05 3.81
CA ARG A 41 42.11 51.91 4.16
C ARG A 41 41.78 53.34 3.83
N THR A 42 42.47 54.30 4.51
CA THR A 42 42.37 55.70 4.19
C THR A 42 43.41 56.11 3.18
N ARG A 43 43.19 57.25 2.51
CA ARG A 43 44.15 57.82 1.52
C ARG A 43 45.47 58.15 2.17
N GLU A 44 45.42 58.69 3.37
CA GLU A 44 46.64 59.10 4.16
C GLU A 44 47.48 57.91 4.58
N GLU A 45 46.85 56.72 4.71
CA GLU A 45 47.55 55.46 5.03
C GLU A 45 48.29 54.87 3.84
N LEU A 46 47.86 55.16 2.62
CA LEU A 46 48.39 54.51 1.41
C LEU A 46 49.16 55.42 0.50
N GLU A 47 48.64 56.61 0.14
CA GLU A 47 49.20 57.45 -0.88
C GLU A 47 50.53 58.06 -0.43
N GLY A 48 51.57 57.99 -1.31
CA GLY A 48 52.93 58.41 -1.02
C GLY A 48 53.74 57.51 -0.12
N ARG A 49 53.11 56.44 0.48
CA ARG A 49 53.84 55.54 1.37
C ARG A 49 54.40 54.32 0.63
N PRO A 50 55.46 53.68 1.18
CA PRO A 50 55.97 52.44 0.63
C PRO A 50 54.94 51.35 0.72
N PHE A 51 54.63 50.62 -0.37
CA PHE A 51 53.66 49.47 -0.41
C PHE A 51 54.00 48.41 0.64
N ALA A 52 55.27 48.06 0.81
CA ALA A 52 55.71 47.09 1.78
C ALA A 52 55.37 47.50 3.22
N SER A 53 55.46 48.79 3.57
CA SER A 53 55.08 49.23 4.93
C SER A 53 53.59 49.23 5.17
N CYS A 54 52.75 49.21 4.11
CA CYS A 54 51.28 49.18 4.22
C CYS A 54 50.70 47.78 4.22
N PHE A 55 51.32 46.84 3.50
CA PHE A 55 50.69 45.52 3.23
C PHE A 55 51.48 44.29 3.71
N PHE A 56 52.75 44.36 4.05
CA PHE A 56 53.58 43.26 4.54
C PHE A 56 53.44 43.01 6.05
N ILE A 57 52.56 43.74 6.70
CA ILE A 57 52.34 43.64 8.15
C ILE A 57 51.47 42.43 8.52
N ASN A 58 50.57 41.97 7.63
CA ASN A 58 49.63 40.91 7.86
C ASN A 58 49.92 39.74 6.94
N GLU A 59 50.52 38.68 7.46
CA GLU A 59 50.85 37.45 6.72
C GLU A 59 49.64 36.80 6.03
N ASN A 60 48.44 36.98 6.56
CA ASN A 60 47.22 36.47 5.93
C ASN A 60 46.94 37.13 4.57
N ASN A 61 47.53 38.30 4.31
CA ASN A 61 47.38 39.04 3.06
C ASN A 61 48.59 38.86 2.10
N ASP A 62 49.51 37.91 2.38
CA ASP A 62 50.61 37.58 1.51
C ASP A 62 50.18 37.26 0.07
N PRO A 63 49.09 36.53 -0.20
CA PRO A 63 48.59 36.31 -1.56
C PRO A 63 48.28 37.61 -2.33
N PHE A 64 47.83 38.65 -1.63
CA PHE A 64 47.61 39.97 -2.22
C PHE A 64 48.93 40.66 -2.56
N THR A 65 49.91 40.61 -1.63
CA THR A 65 51.21 41.24 -1.83
C THR A 65 52.05 40.59 -2.94
N GLU A 66 51.93 39.26 -3.07
CA GLU A 66 52.54 38.47 -4.15
C GLU A 66 52.08 38.92 -5.53
N CYS A 67 50.83 39.40 -5.70
CA CYS A 67 50.32 39.91 -6.97
C CYS A 67 51.12 41.12 -7.50
N VAL A 68 51.73 41.92 -6.61
CA VAL A 68 52.60 43.03 -6.96
C VAL A 68 54.00 42.53 -7.28
N LEU A 69 54.56 41.69 -6.42
CA LEU A 69 55.87 41.10 -6.56
C LEU A 69 56.06 40.34 -7.85
N ASP A 70 55.05 39.53 -8.20
CA ASP A 70 55.09 38.72 -9.41
C ASP A 70 55.18 39.54 -10.69
N VAL A 71 54.58 40.73 -10.78
CA VAL A 71 54.67 41.56 -11.93
C VAL A 71 56.10 42.12 -12.03
N ILE A 72 56.73 42.41 -10.89
CA ILE A 72 58.10 42.97 -10.83
C ILE A 72 59.11 41.87 -11.25
N TYR A 73 59.01 40.67 -10.72
CA TYR A 73 60.01 39.61 -10.92
C TYR A 73 59.75 38.74 -12.17
N MET A 74 58.48 38.49 -12.58
CA MET A 74 58.12 37.62 -13.69
C MET A 74 58.02 38.27 -15.06
N LYS A 75 58.88 39.25 -15.36
CA LYS A 75 59.09 39.87 -16.69
C LYS A 75 57.88 39.87 -17.63
N GLY A 76 56.83 40.64 -17.32
CA GLY A 76 56.08 41.22 -18.42
C GLY A 76 54.77 40.67 -18.84
N ARG A 77 54.07 39.85 -18.06
CA ARG A 77 52.71 39.44 -18.39
C ARG A 77 51.72 40.06 -17.39
N ARG A 78 50.56 40.53 -17.93
CA ARG A 78 49.38 40.84 -17.15
C ARG A 78 48.98 39.58 -16.39
N GLN A 79 48.78 39.69 -15.09
CA GLN A 79 48.33 38.62 -14.25
C GLN A 79 46.90 38.87 -13.81
N ASP A 80 46.09 37.79 -13.70
CA ASP A 80 44.74 37.82 -13.22
C ASP A 80 44.64 36.74 -12.15
N ARG A 81 44.44 37.14 -10.89
CA ARG A 81 44.44 36.23 -9.74
C ARG A 81 43.25 36.47 -8.85
N TYR A 82 42.80 35.41 -8.22
CA TYR A 82 41.80 35.42 -7.20
C TYR A 82 42.46 35.15 -5.86
N VAL A 83 42.34 36.08 -4.92
CA VAL A 83 43.05 35.97 -3.64
C VAL A 83 42.15 36.37 -2.48
N PRO A 84 42.27 35.69 -1.32
CA PRO A 84 41.65 36.16 -0.11
C PRO A 84 42.35 37.42 0.39
N TYR A 85 41.59 38.36 0.93
CA TYR A 85 42.08 39.55 1.59
C TYR A 85 41.36 39.75 2.93
N TYR A 86 42.12 39.96 3.98
CA TYR A 86 41.61 40.06 5.34
C TYR A 86 41.64 41.52 5.80
N THR A 87 40.46 42.01 6.19
CA THR A 87 40.26 43.33 6.79
C THR A 87 39.81 43.18 8.24
N ASP A 88 39.71 44.27 8.99
CA ASP A 88 39.18 44.27 10.35
C ASP A 88 37.69 43.83 10.41
N ARG A 89 36.96 44.01 9.29
CA ARG A 89 35.54 43.62 9.16
C ARG A 89 35.34 42.18 8.68
N GLY A 90 36.42 41.49 8.26
CA GLY A 90 36.36 40.12 7.83
C GLY A 90 37.12 39.82 6.55
N ARG A 91 36.93 38.61 6.06
CA ARG A 91 37.54 38.09 4.83
C ARG A 91 36.76 38.52 3.60
N LYS A 92 37.46 39.07 2.62
CA LYS A 92 37.01 39.39 1.27
C LYS A 92 37.66 38.46 0.25
N GLU A 93 37.00 38.19 -0.86
CA GLU A 93 37.57 37.55 -2.04
C GLU A 93 37.81 38.63 -3.09
N LEU A 94 39.07 38.83 -3.45
CA LEU A 94 39.45 39.85 -4.41
C LEU A 94 39.92 39.20 -5.71
N ARG A 95 39.50 39.77 -6.83
CA ARG A 95 40.13 39.57 -8.14
C ARG A 95 41.07 40.68 -8.40
N ILE A 96 42.36 40.37 -8.63
CA ILE A 96 43.42 41.34 -8.85
C ILE A 96 43.99 41.13 -10.24
N VAL A 97 43.91 42.18 -11.04
CA VAL A 97 44.58 42.24 -12.33
C VAL A 97 45.76 43.18 -12.19
N SER A 98 46.97 42.65 -12.32
CA SER A 98 48.20 43.40 -12.21
C SER A 98 48.90 43.51 -13.57
N SER A 99 49.50 44.71 -13.85
CA SER A 99 50.22 44.98 -15.07
C SER A 99 51.26 46.08 -14.86
N TYR A 100 52.16 46.29 -15.83
CA TYR A 100 53.11 47.39 -15.76
C TYR A 100 52.47 48.77 -15.98
N LEU A 101 52.80 49.72 -15.13
CA LEU A 101 52.55 51.08 -15.35
C LEU A 101 53.66 51.61 -16.32
N LYS A 102 53.26 52.29 -17.40
CA LYS A 102 54.19 52.81 -18.44
C LYS A 102 54.03 54.28 -18.57
N GLU A 103 55.17 54.93 -18.68
CA GLU A 103 55.31 56.37 -18.96
C GLU A 103 56.23 56.55 -20.21
N GLU A 104 55.77 57.21 -21.28
CA GLU A 104 56.49 57.39 -22.54
C GLU A 104 57.13 56.11 -23.15
N ARG A 105 56.51 54.91 -22.96
CA ARG A 105 56.96 53.57 -23.33
C ARG A 105 57.97 52.92 -22.34
N GLU A 106 58.43 53.60 -21.35
CA GLU A 106 59.22 52.99 -20.27
C GLU A 106 58.33 52.44 -19.17
N LYS A 107 58.73 51.30 -18.57
CA LYS A 107 58.05 50.74 -17.40
C LYS A 107 58.54 51.50 -16.17
N VAL A 108 57.60 52.13 -15.46
CA VAL A 108 57.90 52.96 -14.28
C VAL A 108 57.35 52.38 -12.99
N GLY A 109 56.49 51.38 -13.08
CA GLY A 109 55.86 50.78 -11.91
C GLY A 109 54.89 49.69 -12.25
N VAL A 110 53.95 49.34 -11.33
CA VAL A 110 52.91 48.41 -11.40
C VAL A 110 51.55 49.05 -11.20
N ILE A 111 50.57 48.67 -11.96
CA ILE A 111 49.20 49.07 -11.76
C ILE A 111 48.37 47.83 -11.36
N LEU A 112 47.58 47.94 -10.32
CA LEU A 112 46.61 46.91 -9.85
C LEU A 112 45.23 47.43 -10.13
N VAL A 113 44.40 46.53 -10.67
CA VAL A 113 42.92 46.68 -10.70
C VAL A 113 42.34 45.63 -9.74
N ILE A 114 41.58 46.09 -8.76
CA ILE A 114 41.10 45.30 -7.63
C ILE A 114 39.57 45.28 -7.70
N SER A 115 38.99 44.11 -7.84
CA SER A 115 37.54 43.93 -7.80
C SER A 115 37.17 43.09 -6.58
N ASP A 116 36.24 43.57 -5.77
CA ASP A 116 35.64 42.76 -4.68
C ASP A 116 34.60 41.84 -5.28
N ILE A 117 34.88 40.56 -5.22
CA ILE A 117 34.01 39.48 -5.76
C ILE A 117 33.42 38.63 -4.64
N THR A 118 33.44 39.09 -3.39
CA THR A 118 33.00 38.32 -2.21
C THR A 118 31.54 37.88 -2.33
N GLU A 119 30.66 38.79 -2.74
CA GLU A 119 29.24 38.49 -2.90
C GLU A 119 28.98 37.50 -4.05
N LEU A 120 29.66 37.73 -5.19
CA LEU A 120 29.58 36.83 -6.35
C LEU A 120 30.03 35.41 -6.00
N THR A 121 31.14 35.29 -5.26
CA THR A 121 31.68 33.98 -4.83
C THR A 121 30.72 33.31 -3.87
N ARG A 122 30.15 34.01 -2.88
CA ARG A 122 29.14 33.48 -1.96
C ARG A 122 27.90 33.00 -2.69
N MET A 123 27.38 33.76 -3.64
CA MET A 123 26.23 33.38 -4.45
C MET A 123 26.54 32.13 -5.27
N ARG A 124 27.70 32.06 -5.90
CA ARG A 124 28.08 30.85 -6.68
C ARG A 124 28.17 29.61 -5.81
N ASP A 125 28.79 29.73 -4.64
CA ASP A 125 28.93 28.60 -3.71
C ASP A 125 27.56 28.14 -3.14
N ALA A 126 26.65 29.08 -2.87
CA ALA A 126 25.28 28.79 -2.48
C ALA A 126 24.52 28.07 -3.58
N VAL A 127 24.63 28.45 -4.85
CA VAL A 127 24.02 27.78 -5.98
C VAL A 127 24.54 26.35 -6.12
N ILE A 128 25.86 26.15 -6.01
CA ILE A 128 26.46 24.79 -6.06
C ILE A 128 25.97 23.93 -4.91
N ALA A 129 25.87 24.46 -3.69
CA ALA A 129 25.35 23.76 -2.53
C ALA A 129 23.88 23.40 -2.72
N MET A 130 23.05 24.31 -3.21
CA MET A 130 21.64 24.06 -3.51
C MET A 130 21.47 22.96 -4.56
N GLU A 131 22.25 22.98 -5.61
CA GLU A 131 22.19 21.95 -6.65
C GLU A 131 22.59 20.57 -6.13
N LYS A 132 23.61 20.52 -5.26
CA LYS A 132 24.01 19.28 -4.58
C LYS A 132 22.91 18.74 -3.68
N ILE A 133 22.26 19.60 -2.88
CA ILE A 133 21.13 19.22 -2.02
C ILE A 133 19.98 18.71 -2.87
N ARG A 134 19.65 19.40 -3.97
CA ARG A 134 18.58 18.97 -4.88
C ARG A 134 18.82 17.57 -5.44
N ARG A 135 20.03 17.30 -5.98
CA ARG A 135 20.41 15.98 -6.50
C ARG A 135 20.33 14.89 -5.43
N LEU A 136 20.72 15.20 -4.20
CA LEU A 136 20.64 14.25 -3.09
C LEU A 136 19.18 13.93 -2.74
N ASN A 137 18.32 14.93 -2.69
CA ASN A 137 16.89 14.76 -2.43
C ASN A 137 16.19 13.96 -3.54
N GLU A 138 16.51 14.21 -4.81
CA GLU A 138 16.00 13.44 -5.94
C GLU A 138 16.42 11.96 -5.85
N SER A 139 17.68 11.70 -5.50
CA SER A 139 18.20 10.34 -5.30
C SER A 139 17.53 9.61 -4.11
N LEU A 140 17.33 10.31 -2.99
CA LEU A 140 16.64 9.77 -1.82
C LEU A 140 15.17 9.47 -2.13
N SER A 141 14.48 10.36 -2.83
CA SER A 141 13.08 10.16 -3.23
C SER A 141 12.92 8.97 -4.15
N LEU A 142 13.82 8.81 -5.12
CA LEU A 142 13.82 7.64 -6.01
C LEU A 142 14.06 6.35 -5.22
N ARG A 143 15.04 6.34 -4.32
CA ARG A 143 15.34 5.18 -3.49
C ARG A 143 14.17 4.80 -2.58
N ASN A 144 13.51 5.78 -1.96
CA ASN A 144 12.33 5.54 -1.14
C ASN A 144 11.18 4.97 -1.96
N ARG A 145 10.94 5.48 -3.18
CA ARG A 145 9.92 4.94 -4.09
C ARG A 145 10.19 3.48 -4.44
N VAL A 146 11.42 3.15 -4.83
CA VAL A 146 11.81 1.76 -5.15
C VAL A 146 11.62 0.84 -3.94
N LEU A 147 11.96 1.30 -2.73
CA LEU A 147 11.71 0.54 -1.50
C LEU A 147 10.22 0.31 -1.29
N GLN A 148 9.38 1.35 -1.39
CA GLN A 148 7.92 1.24 -1.24
C GLN A 148 7.32 0.30 -2.29
N GLU A 149 7.66 0.45 -3.56
CA GLU A 149 7.17 -0.42 -4.63
C GLU A 149 7.62 -1.89 -4.45
N THR A 150 8.83 -2.11 -3.93
CA THR A 150 9.35 -3.45 -3.68
C THR A 150 8.66 -4.09 -2.48
N PHE A 151 8.60 -3.38 -1.36
CA PHE A 151 7.97 -3.90 -0.14
C PHE A 151 6.45 -3.97 -0.25
N GLY A 152 5.79 -3.05 -0.98
CA GLY A 152 4.35 -3.06 -1.19
C GLY A 152 3.83 -4.30 -1.95
N ARG A 153 4.71 -5.04 -2.65
CA ARG A 153 4.36 -6.34 -3.24
C ARG A 153 4.30 -7.49 -2.23
N TYR A 154 4.96 -7.35 -1.09
CA TYR A 154 5.07 -8.41 -0.07
C TYR A 154 4.35 -8.05 1.23
N LEU A 155 4.09 -6.77 1.45
CA LEU A 155 3.40 -6.22 2.63
C LEU A 155 2.37 -5.20 2.14
N SER A 156 1.25 -5.08 2.84
CA SER A 156 0.31 -3.98 2.54
C SER A 156 0.97 -2.62 2.76
N ASP A 157 0.55 -1.62 1.97
CA ASP A 157 1.12 -0.26 2.03
C ASP A 157 1.03 0.34 3.44
N ASP A 158 -0.02 0.04 4.18
CA ASP A 158 -0.22 0.52 5.55
C ASP A 158 0.80 -0.08 6.52
N ILE A 159 1.15 -1.37 6.38
CA ILE A 159 2.21 -2.02 7.17
C ILE A 159 3.58 -1.43 6.82
N VAL A 160 3.85 -1.21 5.53
CA VAL A 160 5.11 -0.58 5.09
C VAL A 160 5.24 0.82 5.69
N ARG A 161 4.16 1.59 5.70
CA ARG A 161 4.11 2.93 6.31
C ARG A 161 4.36 2.88 7.81
N GLU A 162 3.66 2.00 8.54
CA GLU A 162 3.84 1.81 9.98
C GLU A 162 5.30 1.47 10.34
N ILE A 163 5.94 0.57 9.57
CA ILE A 163 7.33 0.16 9.79
C ILE A 163 8.31 1.31 9.50
N LEU A 164 8.08 2.09 8.44
CA LEU A 164 9.02 3.13 7.98
C LEU A 164 8.86 4.46 8.74
N GLU A 165 7.64 4.81 9.16
CA GLU A 165 7.36 6.08 9.82
C GLU A 165 7.46 6.02 11.35
N SER A 166 7.34 4.84 11.95
CA SER A 166 7.51 4.66 13.39
C SER A 166 8.98 4.50 13.77
N PRO A 167 9.52 5.27 14.75
CA PRO A 167 10.91 5.15 15.19
C PRO A 167 11.29 3.73 15.64
N ASP A 168 10.32 3.00 16.16
CA ASP A 168 10.44 1.64 16.67
C ASP A 168 9.69 0.60 15.83
N GLY A 169 9.19 0.98 14.66
CA GLY A 169 8.34 0.17 13.79
C GLY A 169 8.94 -1.18 13.35
N TRP A 170 10.24 -1.35 13.47
CA TRP A 170 10.98 -2.58 13.14
C TRP A 170 11.33 -3.44 14.36
N LYS A 171 11.14 -2.95 15.59
CA LYS A 171 11.50 -3.69 16.81
C LYS A 171 10.55 -4.87 17.02
N LEU A 172 11.13 -5.98 17.53
CA LEU A 172 10.36 -7.13 17.98
C LEU A 172 9.46 -6.74 19.15
N GLY A 173 8.22 -7.23 19.13
CA GLY A 173 7.25 -6.98 20.17
C GLY A 173 5.83 -6.90 19.63
N GLY A 174 4.87 -6.78 20.54
CA GLY A 174 3.46 -6.65 20.17
C GLY A 174 2.69 -5.91 21.24
N GLN A 175 1.56 -5.37 20.83
CA GLN A 175 0.63 -4.63 21.69
C GLN A 175 -0.72 -5.36 21.69
N LYS A 176 -1.40 -5.34 22.83
CA LYS A 176 -2.78 -5.80 22.93
C LYS A 176 -3.70 -4.81 22.20
N ARG A 177 -4.50 -5.33 21.29
CA ARG A 177 -5.49 -4.56 20.53
C ARG A 177 -6.75 -5.39 20.31
N THR A 178 -7.89 -4.76 20.40
CA THR A 178 -9.14 -5.35 19.90
C THR A 178 -9.21 -5.11 18.40
N LEU A 179 -9.24 -6.18 17.62
CA LEU A 179 -9.29 -6.19 16.16
C LEU A 179 -10.41 -7.08 15.67
N THR A 180 -10.78 -6.90 14.42
CA THR A 180 -11.60 -7.87 13.70
C THR A 180 -10.71 -8.65 12.75
N ILE A 181 -10.83 -9.97 12.83
CA ILE A 181 -10.10 -10.93 12.01
C ILE A 181 -11.08 -11.52 11.01
N MET A 182 -10.70 -11.55 9.75
CA MET A 182 -11.41 -12.24 8.69
C MET A 182 -10.53 -13.32 8.08
N MET A 183 -11.07 -14.52 7.94
CA MET A 183 -10.45 -15.61 7.19
C MET A 183 -11.42 -16.10 6.11
N SER A 184 -10.88 -16.33 4.94
CA SER A 184 -11.61 -16.89 3.80
C SER A 184 -10.84 -18.04 3.19
N ASP A 185 -11.56 -18.94 2.50
CA ASP A 185 -10.97 -20.10 1.85
C ASP A 185 -11.85 -20.54 0.67
N ILE A 186 -11.24 -21.05 -0.40
CA ILE A 186 -11.94 -21.57 -1.59
C ILE A 186 -12.45 -22.98 -1.31
N ARG A 187 -13.71 -23.23 -1.56
CA ARG A 187 -14.31 -24.55 -1.35
C ARG A 187 -13.91 -25.52 -2.46
N GLY A 188 -13.43 -26.70 -2.06
CA GLY A 188 -13.01 -27.74 -3.01
C GLY A 188 -11.67 -27.49 -3.70
N PHE A 189 -10.86 -26.53 -3.21
CA PHE A 189 -9.59 -26.16 -3.84
C PHE A 189 -8.60 -27.33 -3.97
N THR A 190 -8.50 -28.20 -2.98
CA THR A 190 -7.62 -29.39 -3.04
C THR A 190 -7.93 -30.27 -4.25
N MET A 191 -9.23 -30.52 -4.53
CA MET A 191 -9.64 -31.29 -5.69
C MET A 191 -9.38 -30.56 -7.01
N LEU A 192 -9.50 -29.22 -7.00
CA LEU A 192 -9.20 -28.39 -8.14
C LEU A 192 -7.71 -28.44 -8.49
N CYS A 193 -6.81 -28.41 -7.49
CA CYS A 193 -5.38 -28.57 -7.67
C CYS A 193 -4.97 -29.90 -8.33
N GLU A 194 -5.73 -30.97 -8.06
CA GLU A 194 -5.44 -32.30 -8.65
C GLU A 194 -5.86 -32.41 -10.12
N ARG A 195 -6.74 -31.53 -10.60
CA ARG A 195 -7.34 -31.59 -11.95
C ARG A 195 -6.77 -30.55 -12.91
N MET A 196 -6.34 -29.39 -12.41
CA MET A 196 -5.88 -28.31 -13.25
C MET A 196 -4.37 -28.38 -13.52
N GLU A 197 -3.98 -27.95 -14.69
CA GLU A 197 -2.57 -27.69 -14.98
C GLU A 197 -2.02 -26.59 -14.04
N PRO A 198 -0.81 -26.76 -13.47
CA PRO A 198 -0.27 -25.82 -12.48
C PRO A 198 -0.23 -24.34 -12.92
N GLN A 199 0.01 -24.08 -14.21
CA GLN A 199 0.05 -22.72 -14.77
C GLN A 199 -1.33 -22.07 -14.78
N ASP A 200 -2.36 -22.83 -15.14
CA ASP A 200 -3.75 -22.37 -15.17
C ASP A 200 -4.26 -22.11 -13.77
N LEU A 201 -3.94 -23.02 -12.82
CA LEU A 201 -4.26 -22.86 -11.41
C LEU A 201 -3.68 -21.56 -10.85
N VAL A 202 -2.39 -21.28 -11.08
CA VAL A 202 -1.73 -20.03 -10.64
C VAL A 202 -2.40 -18.80 -11.28
N THR A 203 -2.75 -18.89 -12.55
CA THR A 203 -3.39 -17.79 -13.28
C THR A 203 -4.77 -17.47 -12.69
N MET A 204 -5.57 -18.50 -12.42
CA MET A 204 -6.89 -18.39 -11.82
C MET A 204 -6.83 -17.84 -10.39
N VAL A 205 -5.94 -18.40 -9.56
CA VAL A 205 -5.79 -17.98 -8.15
C VAL A 205 -5.29 -16.55 -8.05
N ASN A 206 -4.34 -16.14 -8.89
CA ASN A 206 -3.85 -14.77 -8.91
C ASN A 206 -4.93 -13.77 -9.30
N HIS A 207 -5.79 -14.12 -10.27
CA HIS A 207 -6.93 -13.28 -10.62
C HIS A 207 -7.93 -13.17 -9.45
N TYR A 208 -8.29 -14.31 -8.85
CA TYR A 208 -9.14 -14.34 -7.66
C TYR A 208 -8.59 -13.48 -6.53
N PHE A 209 -7.32 -13.63 -6.17
CA PHE A 209 -6.70 -12.82 -5.11
C PHE A 209 -6.68 -11.33 -5.43
N SER A 210 -6.45 -10.96 -6.67
CA SER A 210 -6.48 -9.56 -7.10
C SER A 210 -7.86 -8.94 -6.90
N GLU A 211 -8.91 -9.64 -7.32
CA GLU A 211 -10.28 -9.16 -7.17
C GLU A 211 -10.73 -9.07 -5.70
N MET A 212 -10.30 -10.02 -4.87
CA MET A 212 -10.60 -10.01 -3.44
C MET A 212 -9.85 -8.91 -2.69
N TYR A 213 -8.57 -8.69 -3.05
CA TYR A 213 -7.75 -7.63 -2.44
C TYR A 213 -8.33 -6.24 -2.67
N GLU A 214 -8.90 -5.97 -3.84
CA GLU A 214 -9.58 -4.70 -4.15
C GLU A 214 -10.75 -4.43 -3.17
N GLU A 215 -11.56 -5.45 -2.88
CA GLU A 215 -12.67 -5.30 -1.94
C GLU A 215 -12.18 -5.17 -0.49
N ILE A 216 -11.16 -5.94 -0.09
CA ILE A 216 -10.54 -5.82 1.24
C ILE A 216 -10.01 -4.40 1.46
N SER A 217 -9.26 -3.87 0.50
CA SER A 217 -8.66 -2.54 0.57
C SER A 217 -9.70 -1.42 0.58
N ARG A 218 -10.82 -1.59 -0.15
CA ARG A 218 -11.92 -0.62 -0.20
C ARG A 218 -12.54 -0.37 1.18
N TYR A 219 -12.54 -1.38 2.04
CA TYR A 219 -13.12 -1.32 3.39
C TYR A 219 -12.05 -1.34 4.49
N ASN A 220 -10.88 -0.75 4.26
CA ASN A 220 -9.80 -0.58 5.24
C ASN A 220 -9.27 -1.90 5.84
N GLY A 221 -9.38 -3.01 5.12
CA GLY A 221 -8.81 -4.29 5.52
C GLY A 221 -7.33 -4.36 5.21
N THR A 222 -6.56 -4.93 6.12
CA THR A 222 -5.13 -5.17 5.97
C THR A 222 -4.88 -6.66 5.76
N LEU A 223 -4.43 -7.03 4.57
CA LEU A 223 -4.04 -8.41 4.26
C LEU A 223 -2.73 -8.74 4.97
N ILE A 224 -2.75 -9.73 5.84
CA ILE A 224 -1.59 -10.22 6.60
C ILE A 224 -0.86 -11.31 5.83
N GLU A 225 -1.61 -12.26 5.24
CA GLU A 225 -1.01 -13.42 4.57
C GLU A 225 -2.04 -14.14 3.69
N PHE A 226 -1.53 -14.74 2.60
CA PHE A 226 -2.23 -15.78 1.88
C PHE A 226 -1.96 -17.13 2.54
N LEU A 227 -2.99 -17.87 2.93
CA LEU A 227 -2.91 -19.18 3.57
C LEU A 227 -3.30 -20.28 2.57
N GLY A 228 -2.38 -20.58 1.63
CA GLY A 228 -2.70 -21.42 0.49
C GLY A 228 -3.68 -20.73 -0.46
N ASP A 229 -4.90 -21.19 -0.50
CA ASP A 229 -6.03 -20.60 -1.24
C ASP A 229 -6.90 -19.64 -0.41
N GLY A 230 -6.58 -19.52 0.87
CA GLY A 230 -7.26 -18.63 1.81
C GLY A 230 -6.54 -17.31 2.03
N MET A 231 -7.25 -16.39 2.65
CA MET A 231 -6.73 -15.07 3.03
C MET A 231 -6.91 -14.83 4.52
N PHE A 232 -5.87 -14.30 5.15
CA PHE A 232 -5.89 -13.81 6.51
C PHE A 232 -5.84 -12.29 6.51
N VAL A 233 -6.93 -11.66 6.91
CA VAL A 233 -7.14 -10.21 6.88
C VAL A 233 -7.49 -9.72 8.27
N ILE A 234 -7.04 -8.52 8.60
CA ILE A 234 -7.42 -7.83 9.84
C ILE A 234 -8.02 -6.46 9.54
N PHE A 235 -8.88 -5.99 10.43
CA PHE A 235 -9.47 -4.65 10.39
C PHE A 235 -9.25 -3.96 11.74
N GLY A 236 -8.95 -2.64 11.71
CA GLY A 236 -8.63 -1.86 12.90
C GLY A 236 -7.13 -1.74 13.18
N ALA A 237 -6.28 -2.21 12.25
CA ALA A 237 -4.83 -2.04 12.27
C ALA A 237 -4.25 -2.12 10.85
N PRO A 238 -3.10 -1.43 10.57
CA PRO A 238 -2.37 -0.58 11.50
C PRO A 238 -3.14 0.69 11.89
N VAL A 239 -4.01 1.19 11.01
CA VAL A 239 -4.86 2.36 11.28
C VAL A 239 -6.03 1.95 12.17
N THR A 240 -6.15 2.59 13.33
CA THR A 240 -7.23 2.31 14.26
C THR A 240 -8.53 2.94 13.78
N THR A 241 -9.59 2.12 13.64
CA THR A 241 -10.96 2.57 13.35
C THR A 241 -11.93 1.93 14.34
N GLN A 242 -13.00 2.66 14.70
CA GLN A 242 -14.08 2.10 15.51
C GLN A 242 -15.05 1.25 14.68
N ALA A 243 -15.02 1.38 13.37
CA ALA A 243 -15.88 0.67 12.44
C ALA A 243 -15.27 -0.66 11.95
N HIS A 244 -14.18 -1.14 12.57
CA HIS A 244 -13.45 -2.31 12.09
C HIS A 244 -14.31 -3.58 11.90
N ALA A 245 -15.33 -3.79 12.75
CA ALA A 245 -16.24 -4.92 12.61
C ALA A 245 -17.21 -4.74 11.45
N SER A 246 -17.76 -3.54 11.29
CA SER A 246 -18.66 -3.17 10.18
C SER A 246 -17.93 -3.18 8.84
N ASP A 247 -16.71 -2.64 8.80
CA ASP A 247 -15.82 -2.66 7.61
C ASP A 247 -15.53 -4.11 7.18
N ALA A 248 -15.28 -5.01 8.14
CA ALA A 248 -15.03 -6.42 7.85
C ALA A 248 -16.25 -7.12 7.22
N VAL A 249 -17.45 -6.85 7.72
CA VAL A 249 -18.69 -7.42 7.14
C VAL A 249 -18.95 -6.82 5.76
N ALA A 250 -18.77 -5.51 5.58
CA ALA A 250 -18.93 -4.85 4.29
C ALA A 250 -17.94 -5.40 3.25
N ALA A 251 -16.66 -5.59 3.63
CA ALA A 251 -15.66 -6.23 2.79
C ALA A 251 -16.08 -7.66 2.39
N ALA A 252 -16.52 -8.46 3.36
CA ALA A 252 -16.95 -9.84 3.10
C ALA A 252 -18.13 -9.91 2.11
N ILE A 253 -19.12 -9.03 2.25
CA ILE A 253 -20.24 -8.96 1.30
C ILE A 253 -19.73 -8.51 -0.08
N GLY A 254 -18.87 -7.51 -0.13
CA GLY A 254 -18.22 -7.05 -1.38
C GLY A 254 -17.48 -8.20 -2.08
N MET A 255 -16.66 -8.94 -1.34
CA MET A 255 -15.92 -10.11 -1.85
C MET A 255 -16.87 -11.17 -2.41
N GLN A 256 -17.95 -11.53 -1.70
CA GLN A 256 -18.93 -12.49 -2.20
C GLN A 256 -19.64 -12.01 -3.47
N LYS A 257 -19.98 -10.74 -3.56
CA LYS A 257 -20.57 -10.15 -4.79
C LYS A 257 -19.58 -10.18 -5.96
N ARG A 258 -18.31 -9.93 -5.69
CA ARG A 258 -17.24 -9.93 -6.70
C ARG A 258 -16.97 -11.32 -7.27
N MET A 259 -17.31 -12.40 -6.55
CA MET A 259 -17.20 -13.78 -7.04
C MET A 259 -17.94 -14.03 -8.34
N LYS A 260 -18.99 -13.25 -8.63
CA LYS A 260 -19.68 -13.34 -9.92
C LYS A 260 -18.75 -12.98 -11.08
N ALA A 261 -18.07 -11.84 -10.99
CA ALA A 261 -17.11 -11.39 -12.01
C ALA A 261 -15.92 -12.37 -12.13
N VAL A 262 -15.42 -12.87 -10.99
CA VAL A 262 -14.35 -13.90 -10.99
C VAL A 262 -14.79 -15.14 -11.77
N ASN A 263 -16.01 -15.62 -11.55
CA ASN A 263 -16.52 -16.80 -12.22
C ASN A 263 -16.89 -16.58 -13.69
N GLU A 264 -17.32 -15.38 -14.07
CA GLU A 264 -17.48 -14.99 -15.48
C GLU A 264 -16.13 -15.03 -16.19
N TRP A 265 -15.07 -14.47 -15.58
CA TRP A 265 -13.71 -14.50 -16.12
C TRP A 265 -13.15 -15.95 -16.21
N ASN A 266 -13.44 -16.80 -15.22
CA ASN A 266 -13.10 -18.23 -15.24
C ASN A 266 -13.77 -18.96 -16.42
N ALA A 267 -15.08 -18.74 -16.59
CA ALA A 267 -15.86 -19.36 -17.65
C ALA A 267 -15.35 -19.03 -19.05
N GLU A 268 -14.96 -17.76 -19.30
CA GLU A 268 -14.35 -17.32 -20.57
C GLU A 268 -13.07 -18.11 -20.92
N ARG A 269 -12.40 -18.70 -19.92
CA ARG A 269 -11.16 -19.47 -20.06
C ARG A 269 -11.31 -20.96 -19.92
N GLY A 270 -12.55 -21.41 -19.75
CA GLY A 270 -12.86 -22.83 -19.54
C GLY A 270 -12.47 -23.35 -18.16
N PHE A 271 -12.26 -22.46 -17.18
CA PHE A 271 -11.97 -22.83 -15.80
C PHE A 271 -13.27 -23.11 -15.02
N GLU A 272 -13.18 -23.96 -14.01
CA GLU A 272 -14.30 -24.26 -13.12
C GLU A 272 -14.67 -23.03 -12.27
N PRO A 273 -15.95 -22.86 -11.92
CA PRO A 273 -16.37 -21.79 -11.03
C PRO A 273 -15.85 -21.99 -9.61
N LEU A 274 -15.41 -20.92 -8.97
CA LEU A 274 -14.98 -20.89 -7.57
C LEU A 274 -16.13 -20.50 -6.65
N SER A 275 -16.11 -21.05 -5.44
CA SER A 275 -16.93 -20.57 -4.33
C SER A 275 -16.08 -20.41 -3.08
N MET A 276 -16.38 -19.42 -2.26
CA MET A 276 -15.58 -19.05 -1.09
C MET A 276 -16.46 -19.00 0.15
N GLY A 277 -15.92 -19.52 1.28
CA GLY A 277 -16.50 -19.33 2.62
C GLY A 277 -15.70 -18.27 3.38
N ILE A 278 -16.40 -17.46 4.20
CA ILE A 278 -15.76 -16.38 4.99
C ILE A 278 -16.20 -16.50 6.46
N ALA A 279 -15.26 -16.36 7.39
CA ALA A 279 -15.56 -16.19 8.81
C ALA A 279 -14.90 -14.93 9.38
N ILE A 280 -15.61 -14.27 10.29
CA ILE A 280 -15.22 -13.03 10.92
C ILE A 280 -15.35 -13.16 12.43
N ASN A 281 -14.30 -12.82 13.16
CA ASN A 281 -14.29 -12.82 14.62
C ASN A 281 -13.58 -11.58 15.17
N SER A 282 -14.11 -10.96 16.21
CA SER A 282 -13.55 -9.77 16.83
C SER A 282 -13.21 -10.06 18.28
N ASP A 283 -11.97 -9.79 18.67
CA ASP A 283 -11.51 -9.97 20.05
C ASP A 283 -10.17 -9.29 20.31
N GLU A 284 -9.69 -9.33 21.56
CA GLU A 284 -8.36 -8.85 21.96
C GLU A 284 -7.27 -9.83 21.48
N VAL A 285 -6.29 -9.29 20.76
CA VAL A 285 -5.14 -10.03 20.23
C VAL A 285 -3.84 -9.28 20.48
N ILE A 286 -2.71 -9.93 20.26
CA ILE A 286 -1.39 -9.31 20.25
C ILE A 286 -1.04 -9.02 18.78
N LEU A 287 -0.88 -7.75 18.44
CA LEU A 287 -0.46 -7.28 17.13
C LEU A 287 0.95 -6.70 17.19
N GLY A 288 1.82 -7.03 16.26
CA GLY A 288 3.16 -6.45 16.17
C GLY A 288 4.15 -7.30 15.38
N ASN A 289 5.43 -7.01 15.59
CA ASN A 289 6.52 -7.70 14.90
C ASN A 289 6.92 -8.97 15.65
N ILE A 290 6.62 -10.10 15.06
CA ILE A 290 6.76 -11.43 15.66
C ILE A 290 7.84 -12.20 14.91
N GLY A 291 8.77 -12.81 15.65
CA GLY A 291 9.82 -13.62 15.06
C GLY A 291 11.16 -13.49 15.76
N SER A 292 12.22 -13.39 15.00
CA SER A 292 13.59 -13.22 15.47
C SER A 292 14.22 -11.99 14.83
N GLU A 293 15.36 -11.52 15.37
CA GLU A 293 16.12 -10.40 14.78
C GLU A 293 16.49 -10.60 13.31
N ARG A 294 16.59 -11.85 12.85
CA ARG A 294 16.95 -12.18 11.47
C ARG A 294 15.75 -12.37 10.55
N ARG A 295 14.59 -12.71 11.12
CA ARG A 295 13.35 -12.94 10.36
C ARG A 295 12.15 -12.55 11.19
N THR A 296 11.54 -11.47 10.84
CA THR A 296 10.40 -10.87 11.52
C THR A 296 9.22 -10.81 10.54
N LYS A 297 8.03 -11.00 11.08
CA LYS A 297 6.77 -10.86 10.37
C LYS A 297 5.86 -9.94 11.18
N TYR A 298 5.27 -8.94 10.53
CA TYR A 298 4.14 -8.22 11.11
C TYR A 298 2.94 -9.15 11.14
N GLY A 299 2.32 -9.32 12.30
CA GLY A 299 1.27 -10.32 12.42
C GLY A 299 0.50 -10.23 13.73
N VAL A 300 -0.43 -11.15 13.86
CA VAL A 300 -1.38 -11.24 14.97
C VAL A 300 -1.23 -12.57 15.67
N LEU A 301 -1.17 -12.55 17.01
CA LEU A 301 -1.15 -13.74 17.85
C LEU A 301 -2.30 -13.72 18.87
N GLY A 302 -2.89 -14.88 19.09
CA GLY A 302 -3.89 -15.08 20.12
C GLY A 302 -4.87 -16.20 19.77
N ALA A 303 -5.61 -16.66 20.80
CA ALA A 303 -6.67 -17.65 20.62
C ALA A 303 -7.74 -17.23 19.58
N PRO A 304 -8.09 -15.93 19.45
CA PRO A 304 -9.07 -15.47 18.46
C PRO A 304 -8.67 -15.76 17.01
N VAL A 305 -7.37 -15.77 16.68
CA VAL A 305 -6.88 -16.12 15.33
C VAL A 305 -7.22 -17.57 15.02
N ASN A 306 -6.92 -18.49 15.95
CA ASN A 306 -7.25 -19.92 15.78
C ASN A 306 -8.75 -20.16 15.77
N LEU A 307 -9.51 -19.42 16.57
CA LEU A 307 -10.97 -19.49 16.56
C LEU A 307 -11.53 -19.10 15.19
N THR A 308 -11.07 -17.98 14.61
CA THR A 308 -11.53 -17.53 13.29
C THR A 308 -11.28 -18.59 12.21
N GLY A 309 -10.11 -19.22 12.18
CA GLY A 309 -9.81 -20.30 11.24
C GLY A 309 -10.68 -21.52 11.42
N ARG A 310 -11.12 -21.82 12.66
CA ARG A 310 -12.08 -22.91 12.92
C ARG A 310 -13.49 -22.52 12.49
N LEU A 311 -13.91 -21.28 12.75
CA LEU A 311 -15.21 -20.79 12.27
C LEU A 311 -15.28 -20.77 10.74
N GLU A 312 -14.18 -20.46 10.09
CA GLU A 312 -14.07 -20.50 8.63
C GLU A 312 -14.42 -21.88 8.07
N SER A 313 -14.02 -22.95 8.73
CA SER A 313 -14.33 -24.34 8.29
C SER A 313 -15.82 -24.68 8.30
N TYR A 314 -16.64 -23.94 9.05
CA TYR A 314 -18.10 -24.10 9.05
C TYR A 314 -18.80 -23.29 7.95
N ALA A 315 -18.14 -22.32 7.35
CA ALA A 315 -18.73 -21.52 6.29
C ALA A 315 -18.84 -22.34 4.99
N ALA A 316 -20.02 -22.46 4.45
CA ALA A 316 -20.22 -23.02 3.12
C ALA A 316 -19.83 -22.03 2.02
N GLY A 317 -19.74 -22.50 0.78
CA GLY A 317 -19.52 -21.61 -0.37
C GLY A 317 -20.62 -20.55 -0.48
N GLY A 318 -20.21 -19.27 -0.58
CA GLY A 318 -21.12 -18.14 -0.61
C GLY A 318 -21.60 -17.65 0.76
N GLN A 319 -21.15 -18.26 1.87
CA GLN A 319 -21.54 -17.86 3.23
C GLN A 319 -20.54 -16.92 3.87
N ILE A 320 -21.08 -16.01 4.71
CA ILE A 320 -20.36 -15.16 5.62
C ILE A 320 -20.82 -15.49 7.03
N LEU A 321 -19.91 -15.98 7.88
CA LEU A 321 -20.18 -16.29 9.28
C LEU A 321 -19.51 -15.25 10.17
N ILE A 322 -20.23 -14.73 11.14
CA ILE A 322 -19.68 -13.84 12.15
C ILE A 322 -19.88 -14.42 13.55
N SER A 323 -18.94 -14.20 14.45
CA SER A 323 -19.10 -14.53 15.87
C SER A 323 -20.06 -13.55 16.56
N SER A 324 -20.63 -13.95 17.70
CA SER A 324 -21.44 -13.06 18.54
C SER A 324 -20.64 -11.81 18.95
N SER A 325 -19.35 -11.95 19.31
CA SER A 325 -18.49 -10.82 19.67
C SER A 325 -18.31 -9.82 18.51
N THR A 326 -18.28 -10.28 17.26
CA THR A 326 -18.26 -9.39 16.09
C THR A 326 -19.59 -8.67 15.94
N ARG A 327 -20.70 -9.39 16.06
CA ARG A 327 -22.04 -8.82 15.94
C ARG A 327 -22.28 -7.70 16.96
N ASP A 328 -21.81 -7.90 18.20
CA ASP A 328 -22.02 -6.94 19.31
C ASP A 328 -21.24 -5.63 19.10
N LEU A 329 -20.20 -5.63 18.27
CA LEU A 329 -19.41 -4.45 17.89
C LEU A 329 -20.00 -3.68 16.72
N ILE A 330 -20.86 -4.30 15.92
CA ILE A 330 -21.48 -3.65 14.74
C ILE A 330 -22.65 -2.81 15.22
N ARG A 331 -22.66 -1.55 14.80
CA ARG A 331 -23.71 -0.58 15.15
C ARG A 331 -24.81 -0.48 14.10
N GLU A 332 -24.45 -0.84 12.88
CA GLU A 332 -25.32 -0.84 11.72
C GLU A 332 -26.31 -2.01 11.79
N GLU A 333 -27.41 -1.88 11.07
CA GLU A 333 -28.36 -2.98 10.91
C GLU A 333 -27.72 -4.09 10.06
N VAL A 334 -27.66 -5.30 10.61
CA VAL A 334 -27.12 -6.48 9.92
C VAL A 334 -28.27 -7.43 9.62
N THR A 335 -28.38 -7.84 8.35
CA THR A 335 -29.31 -8.88 7.95
C THR A 335 -28.69 -10.24 8.33
N VAL A 336 -29.31 -10.91 9.31
CA VAL A 336 -28.89 -12.21 9.81
C VAL A 336 -29.85 -13.27 9.28
N ASP A 337 -29.32 -14.21 8.49
CA ASP A 337 -30.10 -15.30 7.90
C ASP A 337 -30.40 -16.38 8.93
N PHE A 338 -29.43 -16.67 9.78
CA PHE A 338 -29.56 -17.67 10.85
C PHE A 338 -28.57 -17.40 11.99
N THR A 339 -28.87 -18.01 13.13
CA THR A 339 -27.98 -18.08 14.29
C THR A 339 -27.93 -19.50 14.80
N ARG A 340 -26.73 -20.03 15.04
CA ARG A 340 -26.56 -21.40 15.61
C ARG A 340 -25.35 -21.46 16.54
N ASN A 341 -25.36 -22.47 17.42
CA ASN A 341 -24.21 -22.80 18.25
C ASN A 341 -23.39 -23.90 17.59
N VAL A 342 -22.09 -23.75 17.61
CA VAL A 342 -21.10 -24.71 17.12
C VAL A 342 -20.06 -24.99 18.21
N SER A 343 -19.53 -26.20 18.23
CA SER A 343 -18.52 -26.64 19.20
C SER A 343 -17.20 -26.95 18.47
N PRO A 344 -16.42 -25.94 18.06
CA PRO A 344 -15.21 -26.17 17.29
C PRO A 344 -14.20 -27.00 18.07
N LYS A 345 -13.60 -28.01 17.45
CA LYS A 345 -12.64 -28.91 18.09
C LYS A 345 -11.52 -28.15 18.81
N GLY A 346 -11.34 -28.41 20.14
CA GLY A 346 -10.31 -27.77 20.95
C GLY A 346 -10.59 -26.30 21.34
N VAL A 347 -11.84 -25.87 21.28
CA VAL A 347 -12.37 -24.67 21.92
C VAL A 347 -13.21 -25.11 23.12
N HIS A 348 -13.09 -24.43 24.24
CA HIS A 348 -13.92 -24.71 25.40
C HIS A 348 -15.26 -24.00 25.29
N GLY A 349 -16.35 -24.77 25.27
CA GLY A 349 -17.71 -24.27 25.20
C GLY A 349 -18.24 -24.07 23.78
N ASP A 350 -19.54 -23.84 23.69
CA ASP A 350 -20.21 -23.55 22.43
C ASP A 350 -20.03 -22.11 22.02
N ILE A 351 -19.84 -21.89 20.72
CA ILE A 351 -19.68 -20.57 20.11
C ILE A 351 -20.95 -20.29 19.29
N THR A 352 -21.56 -19.15 19.57
CA THR A 352 -22.68 -18.67 18.75
C THR A 352 -22.13 -17.99 17.50
N ILE A 353 -22.58 -18.46 16.34
CA ILE A 353 -22.26 -17.86 15.03
C ILE A 353 -23.53 -17.43 14.33
N CYS A 354 -23.45 -16.36 13.55
CA CYS A 354 -24.52 -15.81 12.73
C CYS A 354 -24.11 -15.85 11.26
N GLY A 355 -25.00 -16.34 10.41
CA GLY A 355 -24.88 -16.17 8.96
C GLY A 355 -25.40 -14.80 8.56
N VAL A 356 -24.61 -14.06 7.76
CA VAL A 356 -24.90 -12.69 7.38
C VAL A 356 -25.03 -12.55 5.87
N SER A 357 -26.08 -11.87 5.42
CA SER A 357 -26.34 -11.57 4.00
C SER A 357 -26.41 -10.07 3.68
N GLY A 358 -26.40 -9.18 4.68
CA GLY A 358 -26.48 -7.76 4.43
C GLY A 358 -26.00 -6.90 5.59
N ILE A 359 -25.62 -5.66 5.25
CA ILE A 359 -25.33 -4.58 6.19
C ILE A 359 -25.96 -3.28 5.69
N GLY A 360 -26.67 -2.58 6.59
CA GLY A 360 -27.38 -1.35 6.30
C GLY A 360 -26.51 -0.13 6.11
N ALA A 361 -27.10 1.05 6.24
CA ALA A 361 -26.39 2.31 6.08
C ALA A 361 -25.24 2.46 7.08
N PRO A 362 -24.09 3.05 6.69
CA PRO A 362 -23.85 3.74 5.42
C PRO A 362 -23.45 2.81 4.24
N TYR A 363 -23.20 1.53 4.49
CA TYR A 363 -22.68 0.59 3.49
C TYR A 363 -23.74 0.18 2.47
N ASN A 364 -24.95 -0.13 2.91
CA ASN A 364 -26.10 -0.57 2.07
C ASN A 364 -25.74 -1.71 1.11
N LEU A 365 -25.11 -2.74 1.64
CA LEU A 365 -24.66 -3.90 0.89
C LEU A 365 -25.49 -5.13 1.28
N TYR A 366 -25.98 -5.84 0.27
CA TYR A 366 -26.76 -7.06 0.43
C TYR A 366 -26.31 -8.09 -0.59
N LEU A 367 -26.26 -9.35 -0.19
CA LEU A 367 -26.07 -10.46 -1.12
C LEU A 367 -27.37 -10.66 -1.92
N ASP A 368 -27.22 -10.94 -3.20
CA ASP A 368 -28.37 -11.19 -4.05
C ASP A 368 -29.02 -12.53 -3.62
N GLU A 369 -30.34 -12.55 -3.44
CA GLU A 369 -31.08 -13.80 -3.29
C GLU A 369 -30.95 -14.59 -4.60
N LYS A 370 -30.33 -15.76 -4.54
CA LYS A 370 -30.32 -16.66 -5.69
C LYS A 370 -31.71 -17.21 -5.92
N THR A 371 -32.45 -16.64 -6.85
CA THR A 371 -33.76 -17.10 -7.32
C THR A 371 -33.62 -18.29 -8.29
N ASP A 372 -32.80 -19.25 -7.95
CA ASP A 372 -32.69 -20.48 -8.73
C ASP A 372 -33.85 -21.40 -8.35
N ARG A 373 -34.72 -21.76 -9.30
CA ARG A 373 -35.92 -22.60 -9.06
C ARG A 373 -35.62 -24.03 -9.50
N PRO A 374 -35.64 -24.98 -8.56
CA PRO A 374 -35.45 -26.37 -8.92
C PRO A 374 -36.62 -26.88 -9.79
N VAL A 375 -36.26 -27.62 -10.83
CA VAL A 375 -37.23 -28.29 -11.75
C VAL A 375 -37.49 -29.69 -11.22
N LEU A 376 -38.75 -30.12 -11.21
CA LEU A 376 -39.15 -31.45 -10.78
C LEU A 376 -38.51 -32.50 -11.71
N LEU A 377 -37.90 -33.53 -11.10
CA LEU A 377 -37.32 -34.64 -11.84
C LEU A 377 -38.44 -35.62 -12.33
N PRO A 378 -38.23 -36.27 -13.49
CA PRO A 378 -39.17 -37.28 -14.01
C PRO A 378 -39.37 -38.44 -13.05
N ALA A 379 -38.38 -38.79 -12.25
CA ALA A 379 -38.43 -39.75 -11.17
C ALA A 379 -37.46 -39.30 -10.06
N PRO A 380 -37.76 -39.60 -8.76
CA PRO A 380 -36.83 -39.32 -7.66
C PRO A 380 -35.49 -39.98 -7.89
N ALA A 381 -34.39 -39.19 -7.73
CA ALA A 381 -33.03 -39.69 -7.88
C ALA A 381 -32.47 -40.07 -6.51
N GLU A 382 -32.20 -41.37 -6.28
CA GLU A 382 -31.60 -41.84 -5.04
C GLU A 382 -30.13 -41.34 -4.94
N VAL A 383 -29.78 -40.77 -3.78
CA VAL A 383 -28.43 -40.34 -3.45
C VAL A 383 -28.08 -40.75 -2.03
N LYS A 384 -26.78 -40.92 -1.78
CA LYS A 384 -26.24 -41.03 -0.43
C LYS A 384 -25.66 -39.72 -0.01
N TYR A 385 -25.77 -39.38 1.27
CA TYR A 385 -25.14 -38.18 1.81
C TYR A 385 -24.53 -38.45 3.18
N TYR A 386 -23.62 -37.55 3.57
CA TYR A 386 -22.97 -37.51 4.87
C TYR A 386 -23.19 -36.15 5.48
N LEU A 387 -23.36 -36.10 6.80
CA LEU A 387 -23.30 -34.85 7.55
C LEU A 387 -21.86 -34.43 7.74
N LEU A 388 -21.62 -33.13 7.78
CA LEU A 388 -20.31 -32.55 8.00
C LEU A 388 -20.28 -31.73 9.30
N ASP A 389 -19.23 -31.88 10.10
CA ASP A 389 -18.87 -30.99 11.17
C ASP A 389 -17.64 -30.18 10.68
N GLY A 390 -17.85 -28.90 10.30
CA GLY A 390 -16.88 -28.15 9.52
C GLY A 390 -16.57 -28.86 8.20
N LYS A 391 -15.31 -29.21 7.97
CA LYS A 391 -14.81 -29.90 6.77
C LYS A 391 -14.77 -31.44 6.94
N HIS A 392 -15.18 -31.98 8.11
CA HIS A 392 -15.08 -33.42 8.44
C HIS A 392 -16.40 -34.14 8.34
N VAL A 393 -16.37 -35.31 7.69
CA VAL A 393 -17.52 -36.22 7.65
C VAL A 393 -17.78 -36.78 9.05
N ILE A 394 -19.04 -36.73 9.50
CA ILE A 394 -19.49 -37.31 10.76
C ILE A 394 -20.52 -38.39 10.52
N GLY A 395 -20.39 -39.49 11.27
CA GLY A 395 -21.33 -40.59 11.24
C GLY A 395 -21.23 -41.48 10.00
N ARG A 396 -22.34 -42.14 9.69
CA ARG A 396 -22.49 -43.06 8.54
C ARG A 396 -23.15 -42.34 7.36
N SER A 397 -23.04 -42.94 6.18
CA SER A 397 -23.82 -42.50 5.03
C SER A 397 -25.32 -42.72 5.28
N ARG A 398 -26.11 -41.76 4.85
CA ARG A 398 -27.57 -41.72 4.90
C ARG A 398 -28.11 -41.69 3.48
N LYS A 399 -29.39 -42.08 3.32
CA LYS A 399 -30.05 -42.07 2.02
C LYS A 399 -30.99 -40.88 1.90
N ALA A 400 -31.12 -40.35 0.70
CA ALA A 400 -32.10 -39.36 0.32
C ALA A 400 -32.55 -39.57 -1.12
N ALA A 401 -33.68 -39.01 -1.46
CA ALA A 401 -34.21 -38.99 -2.83
C ALA A 401 -34.35 -37.53 -3.29
N ILE A 402 -33.63 -37.12 -4.32
CA ILE A 402 -33.77 -35.80 -4.93
C ILE A 402 -35.03 -35.79 -5.77
N LEU A 403 -35.95 -34.88 -5.47
CA LEU A 403 -37.26 -34.74 -6.14
C LEU A 403 -37.19 -33.64 -7.21
N SER A 404 -36.51 -32.54 -6.92
CA SER A 404 -36.31 -31.46 -7.87
C SER A 404 -34.92 -30.92 -7.77
N VAL A 405 -34.37 -30.42 -8.87
CA VAL A 405 -33.00 -29.92 -8.95
C VAL A 405 -32.89 -28.76 -9.93
N SER A 406 -31.95 -27.89 -9.66
CA SER A 406 -31.43 -26.88 -10.56
C SER A 406 -29.93 -26.95 -10.56
N GLU A 407 -29.28 -26.04 -11.25
CA GLU A 407 -27.82 -25.93 -11.16
C GLU A 407 -27.32 -25.55 -9.76
N GLY A 408 -28.06 -24.76 -8.98
CA GLY A 408 -27.65 -24.23 -7.69
C GLY A 408 -28.21 -24.92 -6.48
N GLN A 409 -29.35 -25.65 -6.61
CA GLN A 409 -30.05 -26.23 -5.47
C GLN A 409 -30.87 -27.49 -5.83
N ALA A 410 -31.24 -28.21 -4.80
CA ALA A 410 -32.15 -29.33 -4.95
C ALA A 410 -33.11 -29.41 -3.76
N VAL A 411 -34.28 -30.02 -3.99
CA VAL A 411 -35.20 -30.45 -2.94
C VAL A 411 -35.13 -31.97 -2.86
N MET A 412 -34.88 -32.48 -1.66
CA MET A 412 -34.75 -33.90 -1.42
C MET A 412 -35.62 -34.34 -0.24
N GLU A 413 -36.10 -35.55 -0.29
CA GLU A 413 -36.73 -36.28 0.82
C GLU A 413 -35.64 -37.05 1.56
N THR A 414 -35.65 -37.03 2.89
CA THR A 414 -34.62 -37.65 3.72
C THR A 414 -35.24 -38.62 4.72
N GLU A 415 -34.58 -39.75 4.96
CA GLU A 415 -35.04 -40.77 5.93
C GLU A 415 -34.75 -40.36 7.39
N GLU A 416 -33.78 -39.50 7.60
CA GLU A 416 -33.33 -39.04 8.93
C GLU A 416 -33.48 -37.52 9.04
N GLU A 417 -33.70 -37.06 10.25
CA GLU A 417 -33.84 -35.63 10.56
C GLU A 417 -32.56 -34.86 10.24
N ILE A 418 -32.70 -33.79 9.48
CA ILE A 418 -31.64 -32.84 9.11
C ILE A 418 -32.11 -31.43 9.47
N PHE A 419 -31.20 -30.61 9.93
CA PHE A 419 -31.52 -29.25 10.37
C PHE A 419 -31.05 -28.21 9.36
N THR A 420 -31.77 -27.11 9.29
CA THR A 420 -31.33 -25.93 8.53
C THR A 420 -29.90 -25.53 8.93
N CYS A 421 -29.10 -25.19 7.95
CA CYS A 421 -27.67 -24.85 8.08
C CYS A 421 -26.74 -26.08 8.30
N ASP A 422 -27.23 -27.32 8.23
CA ASP A 422 -26.32 -28.46 8.16
C ASP A 422 -25.54 -28.46 6.84
N ASN A 423 -24.26 -28.79 6.91
CA ASN A 423 -23.43 -28.99 5.73
C ASN A 423 -23.46 -30.50 5.36
N LEU A 424 -23.67 -30.79 4.09
CA LEU A 424 -23.77 -32.12 3.55
C LEU A 424 -22.68 -32.37 2.50
N LYS A 425 -22.22 -33.61 2.43
CA LYS A 425 -21.51 -34.16 1.28
C LYS A 425 -22.35 -35.27 0.66
N LEU A 426 -22.83 -35.07 -0.56
CA LEU A 426 -23.53 -36.07 -1.35
C LEU A 426 -22.49 -36.91 -2.10
N ASP A 427 -22.77 -38.22 -2.22
CA ASP A 427 -21.97 -39.23 -2.90
C ASP A 427 -22.21 -39.14 -4.43
N VAL A 428 -21.77 -38.03 -5.02
CA VAL A 428 -21.89 -37.71 -6.45
C VAL A 428 -20.50 -37.34 -6.96
N GLY A 429 -19.96 -38.14 -7.88
CA GLY A 429 -18.58 -37.98 -8.34
C GLY A 429 -17.60 -38.01 -7.18
N ASP A 430 -16.67 -37.06 -7.14
CA ASP A 430 -15.69 -36.92 -6.03
C ASP A 430 -16.30 -36.28 -4.76
N GLY A 431 -17.57 -35.92 -4.82
CA GLY A 431 -18.34 -35.32 -3.72
C GLY A 431 -18.98 -33.99 -4.09
N LEU A 432 -20.31 -33.93 -4.02
CA LEU A 432 -21.10 -32.72 -4.16
C LEU A 432 -21.37 -32.16 -2.77
N TYR A 433 -20.91 -30.95 -2.50
CA TYR A 433 -21.13 -30.32 -1.20
C TYR A 433 -22.38 -29.43 -1.25
N ALA A 434 -23.16 -29.45 -0.19
CA ALA A 434 -24.39 -28.69 -0.10
C ALA A 434 -24.64 -28.16 1.31
N LEU A 435 -25.41 -27.10 1.39
CA LEU A 435 -25.92 -26.50 2.62
C LEU A 435 -27.42 -26.68 2.67
N VAL A 436 -27.95 -27.13 3.80
CA VAL A 436 -29.39 -27.17 4.05
C VAL A 436 -29.91 -25.74 4.26
N THR A 437 -30.79 -25.29 3.38
CA THR A 437 -31.37 -23.93 3.45
C THR A 437 -32.74 -23.89 4.09
N ASN A 438 -33.54 -24.98 3.93
CA ASN A 438 -34.84 -25.08 4.54
C ASN A 438 -35.18 -26.55 4.77
N THR A 439 -36.01 -26.83 5.79
CA THR A 439 -36.56 -28.16 6.07
C THR A 439 -38.02 -28.01 6.48
N GLU A 440 -38.93 -28.52 5.68
CA GLU A 440 -40.39 -28.51 5.92
C GLU A 440 -40.99 -29.85 5.53
N ASN A 441 -41.76 -30.47 6.45
CA ASN A 441 -42.53 -31.70 6.19
C ASN A 441 -41.75 -32.82 5.48
N ASP A 442 -40.59 -33.21 6.01
CA ASP A 442 -39.67 -34.23 5.48
C ASP A 442 -38.97 -33.83 4.14
N LEU A 443 -39.27 -32.64 3.61
CA LEU A 443 -38.61 -32.11 2.45
C LEU A 443 -37.47 -31.17 2.89
N THR A 444 -36.27 -31.42 2.39
CA THR A 444 -35.08 -30.65 2.66
C THR A 444 -34.62 -29.95 1.39
N THR A 445 -34.57 -28.61 1.45
CA THR A 445 -33.97 -27.81 0.39
C THR A 445 -32.50 -27.67 0.67
N ILE A 446 -31.66 -28.02 -0.29
CA ILE A 446 -30.21 -27.91 -0.21
C ILE A 446 -29.70 -27.00 -1.32
N ARG A 447 -28.71 -26.18 -0.98
CA ARG A 447 -27.96 -25.32 -1.93
C ARG A 447 -26.58 -25.92 -2.16
N PHE A 448 -26.18 -26.13 -3.40
CA PHE A 448 -24.87 -26.65 -3.75
C PHE A 448 -23.80 -25.58 -3.48
N THR A 449 -22.74 -25.98 -2.78
CA THR A 449 -21.67 -25.09 -2.32
C THR A 449 -20.31 -25.39 -2.96
N ALA A 450 -20.11 -26.64 -3.41
CA ALA A 450 -18.99 -27.03 -4.28
C ALA A 450 -19.47 -28.23 -5.13
N ARG A 451 -19.09 -28.20 -6.41
CA ARG A 451 -19.53 -29.14 -7.42
C ARG A 451 -18.39 -30.06 -7.85
N PRO A 452 -18.64 -31.39 -8.02
CA PRO A 452 -17.62 -32.29 -8.53
C PRO A 452 -17.41 -32.14 -10.04
N ALA A 453 -16.31 -32.64 -10.58
CA ALA A 453 -16.16 -32.81 -12.01
C ALA A 453 -17.30 -33.68 -12.57
N GLY A 454 -17.79 -33.30 -13.74
CA GLY A 454 -18.90 -34.00 -14.38
C GLY A 454 -20.29 -33.77 -13.71
N PHE A 455 -20.41 -32.73 -12.89
CA PHE A 455 -21.68 -32.35 -12.28
C PHE A 455 -22.81 -32.15 -13.31
N GLY A 456 -22.53 -31.48 -14.43
CA GLY A 456 -23.51 -31.34 -15.54
C GLY A 456 -23.94 -32.67 -16.12
N GLN A 457 -23.01 -33.62 -16.34
CA GLN A 457 -23.34 -34.96 -16.81
C GLN A 457 -24.19 -35.72 -15.80
N TRP A 458 -23.94 -35.58 -14.49
CA TRP A 458 -24.76 -36.15 -13.45
C TRP A 458 -26.17 -35.58 -13.45
N LEU A 459 -26.32 -34.26 -13.63
CA LEU A 459 -27.62 -33.62 -13.77
C LEU A 459 -28.43 -34.21 -14.96
N GLU A 460 -27.78 -34.37 -16.11
CA GLU A 460 -28.42 -35.04 -17.28
C GLU A 460 -28.82 -36.49 -16.97
N GLN A 461 -27.98 -37.25 -16.28
CA GLN A 461 -28.26 -38.66 -15.91
C GLN A 461 -29.48 -38.79 -15.00
N ILE A 462 -29.69 -37.83 -14.07
CA ILE A 462 -30.89 -37.84 -13.21
C ILE A 462 -32.12 -37.22 -13.87
N GLY A 463 -32.01 -36.79 -15.14
CA GLY A 463 -33.12 -36.29 -15.94
C GLY A 463 -33.37 -34.82 -15.85
N PHE A 464 -32.39 -34.01 -15.32
CA PHE A 464 -32.47 -32.56 -15.35
C PHE A 464 -32.36 -32.07 -16.80
N ARG A 465 -33.23 -31.17 -17.20
CA ARG A 465 -33.16 -30.41 -18.45
C ARG A 465 -33.36 -28.95 -18.13
N GLU A 466 -32.48 -28.10 -18.65
CA GLU A 466 -32.67 -26.68 -18.53
C GLU A 466 -34.05 -26.26 -19.07
N PRO A 467 -34.81 -25.45 -18.33
CA PRO A 467 -36.06 -24.89 -18.87
C PRO A 467 -35.73 -24.06 -20.12
N THR A 468 -36.26 -24.49 -21.27
CA THR A 468 -36.24 -23.64 -22.46
C THR A 468 -37.10 -22.40 -22.20
N ASP A 469 -36.72 -21.28 -22.70
CA ASP A 469 -37.30 -19.92 -22.47
C ASP A 469 -38.76 -19.75 -22.91
N ASN A 470 -39.43 -20.85 -23.31
CA ASN A 470 -40.86 -20.92 -23.65
C ASN A 470 -41.64 -21.69 -22.59
N GLY A 471 -42.22 -20.90 -21.69
CA GLY A 471 -43.20 -21.21 -20.67
C GLY A 471 -43.90 -22.54 -20.69
N ASP A 472 -43.44 -23.46 -19.83
CA ASP A 472 -44.31 -24.50 -19.24
C ASP A 472 -44.06 -24.54 -17.73
N TYR A 473 -44.61 -23.59 -17.03
CA TYR A 473 -44.77 -23.62 -15.57
C TYR A 473 -46.11 -24.29 -15.25
N ALA A 474 -46.14 -25.60 -15.24
CA ALA A 474 -47.29 -26.34 -14.70
C ALA A 474 -47.21 -26.32 -13.17
N GLY A 475 -48.10 -25.58 -12.59
CA GLY A 475 -48.48 -25.30 -11.25
C GLY A 475 -48.17 -26.32 -10.14
N LEU A 476 -47.56 -25.79 -9.11
CA LEU A 476 -47.84 -26.13 -7.74
C LEU A 476 -48.36 -24.86 -7.04
N GLU A 477 -49.63 -24.52 -7.29
CA GLU A 477 -50.41 -23.68 -6.40
C GLU A 477 -50.66 -24.48 -5.12
N THR A 478 -50.02 -24.08 -4.04
CA THR A 478 -50.41 -24.51 -2.69
C THR A 478 -51.84 -24.02 -2.45
N GLY A 479 -52.78 -24.98 -2.42
CA GLY A 479 -54.19 -24.73 -2.14
C GLY A 479 -54.38 -24.19 -0.73
N GLY A 480 -54.35 -22.87 -0.60
CA GLY A 480 -54.87 -22.15 0.54
C GLY A 480 -56.40 -22.18 0.48
N LYS A 481 -57.04 -23.11 1.21
CA LYS A 481 -58.48 -23.04 1.47
C LYS A 481 -58.78 -21.82 2.31
N ASN A 482 -59.33 -20.80 1.66
CA ASN A 482 -60.06 -19.73 2.33
C ASN A 482 -61.32 -20.32 2.97
N HIS A 483 -61.34 -20.45 4.28
CA HIS A 483 -62.57 -20.56 5.03
C HIS A 483 -63.07 -19.14 5.28
N THR A 484 -63.99 -18.73 4.45
CA THR A 484 -64.95 -17.64 4.79
C THR A 484 -65.98 -18.29 5.71
N ASP A 485 -66.01 -17.91 6.97
CA ASP A 485 -67.19 -18.05 7.83
C ASP A 485 -67.87 -16.70 7.93
N GLU A 486 -69.08 -16.68 7.35
CA GLU A 486 -70.12 -15.74 7.70
C GLU A 486 -70.63 -16.06 9.13
N GLN A 487 -70.52 -15.08 10.03
CA GLN A 487 -71.64 -14.56 10.89
C GLN A 487 -71.16 -13.42 11.76
#